data_f38783c8a0b6ceca1f3af6108b9b80cc
#
_entry.id   f38783c8a0b6ceca1f3af6108b9b80cc
#
_cell.length_a   1.000
_cell.length_b   1.000
_cell.length_c   1.000
_cell.angle_alpha   90.00
_cell.angle_beta   90.00
_cell.angle_gamma   90.00
#
_symmetry.space_group_name_H-M   'P 1'
#
loop_
_entity.id
_entity.type
_entity.pdbx_description
1 polymer ?
#
loop_
_entity_poly.entity_id
_entity_poly.type
_entity_poly.pdbx_seq_one_letter_code
_entity_poly.pdbx_strand_id
1 'polypeptide(L)'
;MKRVLVLGSTGLIGRQFETLLKDTAEVIGASFNHPENPVDLSKPESLKALFEKVGKVDAIFCTAGVANLAPWADAPDSEWEFGINNKMMGQINTIRFGEKYVNDNGVIVLTTGILAQHPFQGSGIVTTVNAAVEAAIKAAVTEIDRIRINAVSPGWVAETMVAMGMDPEPGMPAIEVAQHYVNLLEYSATGEIITAVK
;
A
#
# COMPACT_ATOMS: atom_id res chain seq x y z
N MET A 1 -13.55 1.95 -19.36
CA MET A 1 -12.41 2.50 -18.62
C MET A 1 -12.38 1.81 -17.28
N LYS A 2 -11.22 1.31 -16.82
CA LYS A 2 -11.08 0.69 -15.50
C LYS A 2 -11.31 1.73 -14.40
N ARG A 3 -11.88 1.29 -13.26
CA ARG A 3 -12.02 2.12 -12.05
C ARG A 3 -10.98 1.67 -11.03
N VAL A 4 -10.12 2.57 -10.59
CA VAL A 4 -9.01 2.30 -9.66
C VAL A 4 -9.17 3.14 -8.39
N LEU A 5 -9.43 2.49 -7.26
CA LEU A 5 -9.45 3.14 -5.95
C LEU A 5 -8.01 3.22 -5.41
N VAL A 6 -7.58 4.41 -5.03
CA VAL A 6 -6.25 4.67 -4.46
C VAL A 6 -6.37 5.09 -3.00
N LEU A 7 -6.03 4.20 -2.08
CA LEU A 7 -5.88 4.52 -0.65
C LEU A 7 -4.51 5.15 -0.42
N GLY A 8 -4.48 6.40 0.02
CA GLY A 8 -3.25 7.19 0.13
C GLY A 8 -2.98 8.07 -1.09
N SER A 9 -4.03 8.46 -1.84
CA SER A 9 -3.93 9.24 -3.08
C SER A 9 -3.22 10.59 -2.93
N THR A 10 -3.22 11.20 -1.75
CA THR A 10 -2.51 12.46 -1.48
C THR A 10 -1.04 12.26 -1.08
N GLY A 11 -0.63 11.02 -0.86
CA GLY A 11 0.75 10.66 -0.51
C GLY A 11 1.70 10.75 -1.70
N LEU A 12 3.00 10.55 -1.42
CA LEU A 12 4.08 10.69 -2.40
C LEU A 12 3.91 9.77 -3.62
N ILE A 13 3.64 8.49 -3.39
CA ILE A 13 3.41 7.50 -4.46
C ILE A 13 1.99 7.66 -5.02
N GLY A 14 0.99 7.81 -4.14
CA GLY A 14 -0.42 7.83 -4.52
C GLY A 14 -0.80 8.92 -5.52
N ARG A 15 -0.21 10.11 -5.37
CA ARG A 15 -0.47 11.24 -6.30
C ARG A 15 0.01 10.99 -7.74
N GLN A 16 0.91 10.05 -7.95
CA GLN A 16 1.43 9.76 -9.30
C GLN A 16 0.41 9.04 -10.18
N PHE A 17 -0.59 8.37 -9.59
CA PHE A 17 -1.57 7.60 -10.35
C PHE A 17 -2.50 8.46 -11.20
N GLU A 18 -2.81 9.68 -10.79
CA GLU A 18 -3.58 10.61 -11.61
C GLU A 18 -2.88 10.87 -12.96
N THR A 19 -1.55 11.02 -12.92
CA THR A 19 -0.75 11.20 -14.14
C THR A 19 -0.62 9.93 -14.94
N LEU A 20 -0.30 8.80 -14.29
CA LEU A 20 -0.03 7.53 -14.96
C LEU A 20 -1.28 6.87 -15.56
N LEU A 21 -2.45 7.14 -15.01
CA LEU A 21 -3.70 6.48 -15.39
C LEU A 21 -4.71 7.39 -16.10
N LYS A 22 -4.39 8.68 -16.31
CA LYS A 22 -5.32 9.72 -16.83
C LYS A 22 -6.07 9.31 -18.10
N ASP A 23 -5.45 8.54 -18.99
CA ASP A 23 -6.00 8.16 -20.28
C ASP A 23 -6.57 6.72 -20.28
N THR A 24 -6.33 5.93 -19.22
CA THR A 24 -6.63 4.49 -19.19
C THR A 24 -7.59 4.07 -18.08
N ALA A 25 -7.70 4.84 -17.01
CA ALA A 25 -8.57 4.51 -15.89
C ALA A 25 -9.18 5.76 -15.23
N GLU A 26 -10.33 5.59 -14.59
CA GLU A 26 -10.90 6.51 -13.62
C GLU A 26 -10.20 6.30 -12.28
N VAL A 27 -9.47 7.29 -11.79
CA VAL A 27 -8.80 7.26 -10.48
C VAL A 27 -9.75 7.81 -9.42
N ILE A 28 -10.07 7.00 -8.41
CA ILE A 28 -10.86 7.40 -7.25
C ILE A 28 -9.90 7.53 -6.07
N GLY A 29 -9.58 8.76 -5.71
CA GLY A 29 -8.67 9.05 -4.59
C GLY A 29 -9.35 8.93 -3.23
N ALA A 30 -8.64 8.38 -2.25
CA ALA A 30 -8.99 8.38 -0.83
C ALA A 30 -7.74 8.52 0.04
N SER A 31 -7.82 9.28 1.12
CA SER A 31 -6.73 9.45 2.10
C SER A 31 -7.27 10.00 3.40
N PHE A 32 -6.44 10.08 4.45
CA PHE A 32 -6.85 10.56 5.76
C PHE A 32 -7.54 11.94 5.70
N ASN A 33 -6.99 12.87 4.91
CA ASN A 33 -7.50 14.24 4.75
C ASN A 33 -8.14 14.48 3.38
N HIS A 34 -8.58 13.43 2.66
CA HIS A 34 -9.21 13.63 1.35
C HIS A 34 -10.57 14.32 1.52
N PRO A 35 -10.88 15.38 0.75
CA PRO A 35 -12.10 16.17 0.97
C PRO A 35 -13.37 15.37 0.73
N GLU A 36 -13.39 14.49 -0.24
CA GLU A 36 -14.56 13.70 -0.60
C GLU A 36 -14.54 12.28 -0.01
N ASN A 37 -13.36 11.65 0.06
CA ASN A 37 -13.20 10.26 0.48
C ASN A 37 -12.19 10.16 1.64
N PRO A 38 -12.50 10.72 2.82
CA PRO A 38 -11.62 10.57 3.99
C PRO A 38 -11.60 9.11 4.44
N VAL A 39 -10.41 8.58 4.75
CA VAL A 39 -10.25 7.21 5.24
C VAL A 39 -9.10 7.11 6.23
N ASP A 40 -9.38 6.54 7.39
CA ASP A 40 -8.41 6.19 8.40
C ASP A 40 -8.19 4.67 8.38
N LEU A 41 -7.01 4.24 7.93
CA LEU A 41 -6.68 2.82 7.81
C LEU A 41 -6.63 2.11 9.17
N SER A 42 -6.36 2.84 10.26
CA SER A 42 -6.35 2.27 11.62
C SER A 42 -7.74 1.92 12.14
N LYS A 43 -8.79 2.38 11.45
CA LYS A 43 -10.19 2.19 11.83
C LYS A 43 -10.92 1.30 10.82
N PRO A 44 -11.21 0.04 11.16
CA PRO A 44 -11.93 -0.89 10.28
C PRO A 44 -13.23 -0.31 9.71
N GLU A 45 -13.98 0.43 10.52
CA GLU A 45 -15.27 0.99 10.10
C GLU A 45 -15.11 2.11 9.04
N SER A 46 -13.99 2.86 9.10
CA SER A 46 -13.68 3.87 8.10
C SER A 46 -13.42 3.24 6.72
N LEU A 47 -12.68 2.12 6.67
CA LEU A 47 -12.46 1.36 5.43
C LEU A 47 -13.78 0.78 4.89
N LYS A 48 -14.60 0.16 5.74
CA LYS A 48 -15.89 -0.40 5.32
C LYS A 48 -16.81 0.67 4.73
N ALA A 49 -16.94 1.81 5.39
CA ALA A 49 -17.76 2.92 4.92
C ALA A 49 -17.26 3.48 3.58
N LEU A 50 -15.93 3.58 3.40
CA LEU A 50 -15.35 4.00 2.13
C LEU A 50 -15.70 3.01 1.00
N PHE A 51 -15.48 1.71 1.21
CA PHE A 51 -15.79 0.71 0.19
C PHE A 51 -17.27 0.67 -0.18
N GLU A 52 -18.16 0.80 0.79
CA GLU A 52 -19.61 0.91 0.55
C GLU A 52 -19.96 2.14 -0.29
N LYS A 53 -19.36 3.28 0.02
CA LYS A 53 -19.56 4.53 -0.72
C LYS A 53 -19.06 4.45 -2.16
N VAL A 54 -17.86 3.90 -2.37
CA VAL A 54 -17.21 3.83 -3.70
C VAL A 54 -17.86 2.74 -4.56
N GLY A 55 -18.30 1.65 -3.96
CA GLY A 55 -18.85 0.49 -4.68
C GLY A 55 -17.79 -0.30 -5.43
N LYS A 56 -18.20 -0.97 -6.51
CA LYS A 56 -17.32 -1.86 -7.30
C LYS A 56 -16.25 -1.10 -8.08
N VAL A 57 -15.02 -1.65 -8.04
CA VAL A 57 -13.85 -1.16 -8.77
C VAL A 57 -13.09 -2.31 -9.43
N ASP A 58 -12.21 -2.01 -10.37
CA ASP A 58 -11.37 -3.00 -11.05
C ASP A 58 -10.03 -3.20 -10.32
N ALA A 59 -9.61 -2.20 -9.56
CA ALA A 59 -8.41 -2.30 -8.73
C ALA A 59 -8.50 -1.46 -7.46
N ILE A 60 -7.81 -1.92 -6.41
CA ILE A 60 -7.52 -1.14 -5.20
C ILE A 60 -5.99 -1.07 -5.05
N PHE A 61 -5.43 0.14 -5.08
CA PHE A 61 -4.03 0.40 -4.74
C PHE A 61 -3.96 1.00 -3.33
N CYS A 62 -3.31 0.31 -2.41
CA CYS A 62 -3.11 0.81 -1.05
C CYS A 62 -1.66 1.26 -0.85
N THR A 63 -1.41 2.55 -1.05
CA THR A 63 -0.12 3.21 -0.78
C THR A 63 -0.07 3.90 0.57
N ALA A 64 -1.14 3.82 1.34
CA ALA A 64 -1.23 4.33 2.70
C ALA A 64 -0.74 3.32 3.72
N GLY A 65 -0.44 3.80 4.90
CA GLY A 65 0.03 3.03 6.05
C GLY A 65 1.41 3.50 6.50
N VAL A 66 1.49 3.87 7.78
CA VAL A 66 2.69 4.43 8.41
C VAL A 66 3.13 3.54 9.56
N ALA A 67 4.44 3.35 9.68
CA ALA A 67 5.11 2.79 10.85
C ALA A 67 6.42 3.55 11.05
N ASN A 68 6.76 3.86 12.29
CA ASN A 68 7.92 4.67 12.60
C ASN A 68 9.16 3.81 12.83
N LEU A 69 10.33 4.38 12.52
CA LEU A 69 11.62 3.83 12.91
C LEU A 69 11.84 4.14 14.39
N ALA A 70 12.21 3.12 15.16
CA ALA A 70 12.52 3.27 16.58
C ALA A 70 13.48 2.17 17.05
N PRO A 71 14.33 2.43 18.06
CA PRO A 71 15.18 1.42 18.64
C PRO A 71 14.38 0.23 19.16
N TRP A 72 14.82 -1.00 18.91
CA TRP A 72 14.07 -2.22 19.22
C TRP A 72 13.61 -2.31 20.69
N ALA A 73 14.54 -2.13 21.62
CA ALA A 73 14.29 -2.31 23.06
C ALA A 73 13.59 -1.10 23.71
N ASP A 74 13.81 0.10 23.16
CA ASP A 74 13.38 1.36 23.78
C ASP A 74 12.17 1.97 23.07
N ALA A 75 11.66 1.32 22.01
CA ALA A 75 10.45 1.77 21.35
C ALA A 75 9.25 1.64 22.30
N PRO A 76 8.51 2.72 22.60
CA PRO A 76 7.32 2.62 23.45
C PRO A 76 6.25 1.75 22.77
N ASP A 77 5.43 1.08 23.60
CA ASP A 77 4.33 0.22 23.11
C ASP A 77 3.42 0.94 22.12
N SER A 78 3.21 2.25 22.31
CA SER A 78 2.40 3.08 21.40
C SER A 78 2.93 3.13 19.96
N GLU A 79 4.24 3.04 19.73
CA GLU A 79 4.83 2.99 18.38
C GLU A 79 4.58 1.63 17.73
N TRP A 80 4.65 0.56 18.50
CA TRP A 80 4.27 -0.78 18.04
C TRP A 80 2.79 -0.84 17.70
N GLU A 81 1.92 -0.37 18.60
CA GLU A 81 0.47 -0.31 18.38
C GLU A 81 0.12 0.53 17.15
N PHE A 82 0.77 1.68 16.97
CA PHE A 82 0.58 2.54 15.82
C PHE A 82 0.94 1.82 14.52
N GLY A 83 2.13 1.23 14.42
CA GLY A 83 2.56 0.49 13.23
C GLY A 83 1.67 -0.71 12.92
N ILE A 84 1.29 -1.46 13.96
CA ILE A 84 0.38 -2.61 13.84
C ILE A 84 -1.00 -2.17 13.33
N ASN A 85 -1.62 -1.18 13.97
CA ASN A 85 -2.98 -0.79 13.64
C ASN A 85 -3.06 -0.02 12.31
N ASN A 86 -2.11 0.88 12.05
CA ASN A 86 -2.12 1.71 10.85
C ASN A 86 -1.56 0.97 9.63
N LYS A 87 -0.30 0.53 9.68
CA LYS A 87 0.35 -0.11 8.53
C LYS A 87 -0.11 -1.56 8.34
N MET A 88 0.08 -2.42 9.32
CA MET A 88 -0.20 -3.84 9.18
C MET A 88 -1.69 -4.11 9.01
N MET A 89 -2.51 -3.76 10.00
CA MET A 89 -3.94 -4.03 9.95
C MET A 89 -4.66 -3.20 8.89
N GLY A 90 -4.21 -1.98 8.62
CA GLY A 90 -4.75 -1.17 7.53
C GLY A 90 -4.62 -1.84 6.17
N GLN A 91 -3.45 -2.39 5.86
CA GLN A 91 -3.18 -3.12 4.62
C GLN A 91 -3.95 -4.47 4.59
N ILE A 92 -3.92 -5.24 5.68
CA ILE A 92 -4.66 -6.51 5.78
C ILE A 92 -6.17 -6.27 5.65
N ASN A 93 -6.72 -5.25 6.29
CA ASN A 93 -8.13 -4.90 6.22
C ASN A 93 -8.54 -4.41 4.83
N THR A 94 -7.60 -3.87 4.05
CA THR A 94 -7.85 -3.55 2.64
C THR A 94 -8.20 -4.82 1.85
N ILE A 95 -7.53 -5.95 2.11
CA ILE A 95 -7.92 -7.25 1.54
C ILE A 95 -9.28 -7.70 2.12
N ARG A 96 -9.36 -7.81 3.46
CA ARG A 96 -10.51 -8.40 4.17
C ARG A 96 -11.85 -7.74 3.84
N PHE A 97 -11.86 -6.43 3.69
CA PHE A 97 -13.09 -5.67 3.46
C PHE A 97 -13.24 -5.20 2.00
N GLY A 98 -12.12 -5.00 1.30
CA GLY A 98 -12.10 -4.52 -0.09
C GLY A 98 -12.34 -5.62 -1.11
N GLU A 99 -11.97 -6.88 -0.79
CA GLU A 99 -12.07 -8.01 -1.70
C GLU A 99 -13.44 -8.08 -2.40
N LYS A 100 -14.52 -8.03 -1.65
CA LYS A 100 -15.88 -8.10 -2.20
C LYS A 100 -16.28 -6.92 -3.09
N TYR A 101 -15.53 -5.81 -3.09
CA TYR A 101 -15.78 -4.63 -3.94
C TYR A 101 -14.89 -4.59 -5.18
N VAL A 102 -13.95 -5.51 -5.33
CA VAL A 102 -13.19 -5.66 -6.56
C VAL A 102 -13.97 -6.55 -7.53
N ASN A 103 -14.04 -6.15 -8.80
CA ASN A 103 -14.65 -6.94 -9.87
C ASN A 103 -13.86 -8.23 -10.09
N ASP A 104 -14.51 -9.26 -10.66
CA ASP A 104 -13.84 -10.51 -11.00
C ASP A 104 -12.66 -10.26 -11.95
N ASN A 105 -11.56 -10.96 -11.71
CA ASN A 105 -10.27 -10.77 -12.37
C ASN A 105 -9.60 -9.40 -12.10
N GLY A 106 -10.14 -8.61 -11.17
CA GLY A 106 -9.50 -7.38 -10.71
C GLY A 106 -8.30 -7.64 -9.78
N VAL A 107 -7.75 -6.59 -9.18
CA VAL A 107 -6.54 -6.70 -8.37
C VAL A 107 -6.57 -5.80 -7.13
N ILE A 108 -6.02 -6.30 -6.03
CA ILE A 108 -5.60 -5.50 -4.88
C ILE A 108 -4.07 -5.46 -4.87
N VAL A 109 -3.49 -4.27 -4.85
CA VAL A 109 -2.04 -4.08 -4.73
C VAL A 109 -1.75 -3.32 -3.45
N LEU A 110 -1.04 -3.99 -2.54
CA LEU A 110 -0.61 -3.43 -1.27
C LEU A 110 0.80 -2.82 -1.36
N THR A 111 1.21 -2.13 -0.30
CA THR A 111 2.56 -1.59 -0.14
C THR A 111 3.23 -2.22 1.06
N THR A 112 4.31 -2.93 0.85
CA THR A 112 5.21 -3.37 1.92
C THR A 112 6.47 -2.49 1.97
N GLY A 113 7.63 -3.03 1.92
CA GLY A 113 8.90 -2.32 1.86
C GLY A 113 10.07 -3.28 2.03
N ILE A 114 11.19 -2.96 1.38
CA ILE A 114 12.38 -3.81 1.36
C ILE A 114 12.91 -4.17 2.75
N LEU A 115 12.58 -3.38 3.76
CA LEU A 115 12.95 -3.65 5.16
C LEU A 115 12.34 -4.95 5.71
N ALA A 116 11.34 -5.54 5.05
CA ALA A 116 10.86 -6.87 5.41
C ALA A 116 11.95 -7.94 5.29
N GLN A 117 12.86 -7.80 4.31
CA GLN A 117 13.96 -8.74 4.04
C GLN A 117 15.34 -8.19 4.40
N HIS A 118 15.51 -6.86 4.40
CA HIS A 118 16.79 -6.18 4.63
C HIS A 118 16.69 -5.17 5.77
N PRO A 119 16.50 -5.63 7.03
CA PRO A 119 16.39 -4.76 8.19
C PRO A 119 17.73 -4.05 8.50
N PHE A 120 17.61 -2.88 9.12
CA PHE A 120 18.74 -2.18 9.73
C PHE A 120 18.42 -1.77 11.18
N GLN A 121 19.39 -1.26 11.90
CA GLN A 121 19.20 -0.86 13.31
C GLN A 121 18.10 0.21 13.43
N GLY A 122 17.10 -0.03 14.25
CA GLY A 122 15.93 0.85 14.43
C GLY A 122 14.76 0.57 13.48
N SER A 123 14.87 -0.38 12.55
CA SER A 123 13.78 -0.70 11.63
C SER A 123 12.82 -1.77 12.14
N GLY A 124 12.95 -2.23 13.38
CA GLY A 124 12.24 -3.41 13.90
C GLY A 124 10.74 -3.40 13.71
N ILE A 125 10.07 -2.28 14.03
CA ILE A 125 8.62 -2.13 13.84
C ILE A 125 8.27 -2.20 12.35
N VAL A 126 8.94 -1.41 11.52
CA VAL A 126 8.70 -1.34 10.07
C VAL A 126 8.95 -2.70 9.41
N THR A 127 10.03 -3.38 9.79
CA THR A 127 10.35 -4.74 9.33
C THR A 127 9.23 -5.71 9.65
N THR A 128 8.80 -5.75 10.92
CA THR A 128 7.78 -6.68 11.41
C THR A 128 6.44 -6.47 10.70
N VAL A 129 5.97 -5.22 10.60
CA VAL A 129 4.67 -4.95 9.96
C VAL A 129 4.68 -5.21 8.46
N ASN A 130 5.77 -4.91 7.76
CA ASN A 130 5.90 -5.23 6.34
C ASN A 130 5.93 -6.75 6.10
N ALA A 131 6.74 -7.49 6.85
CA ALA A 131 6.80 -8.95 6.75
C ALA A 131 5.44 -9.61 7.06
N ALA A 132 4.70 -9.09 8.04
CA ALA A 132 3.36 -9.57 8.35
C ALA A 132 2.37 -9.35 7.20
N VAL A 133 2.43 -8.21 6.51
CA VAL A 133 1.59 -7.95 5.32
C VAL A 133 1.95 -8.91 4.18
N GLU A 134 3.24 -9.19 3.93
CA GLU A 134 3.66 -10.16 2.92
C GLU A 134 3.17 -11.57 3.23
N ALA A 135 3.24 -12.00 4.49
CA ALA A 135 2.69 -13.27 4.94
C ALA A 135 1.17 -13.33 4.78
N ALA A 136 0.46 -12.24 5.10
CA ALA A 136 -0.99 -12.15 4.94
C ALA A 136 -1.43 -12.26 3.46
N ILE A 137 -0.68 -11.67 2.52
CA ILE A 137 -0.94 -11.82 1.08
C ILE A 137 -0.84 -13.29 0.68
N LYS A 138 0.25 -13.98 1.07
CA LYS A 138 0.46 -15.40 0.77
C LYS A 138 -0.65 -16.28 1.33
N ALA A 139 -1.17 -15.96 2.52
CA ALA A 139 -2.31 -16.67 3.10
C ALA A 139 -3.60 -16.36 2.33
N ALA A 140 -3.88 -15.08 2.04
CA ALA A 140 -5.12 -14.66 1.39
C ALA A 140 -5.33 -15.30 0.01
N VAL A 141 -4.26 -15.45 -0.79
CA VAL A 141 -4.37 -16.05 -2.13
C VAL A 141 -4.62 -17.57 -2.11
N THR A 142 -4.51 -18.23 -0.97
CA THR A 142 -4.93 -19.64 -0.83
C THR A 142 -6.45 -19.81 -0.69
N GLU A 143 -7.17 -18.71 -0.39
CA GLU A 143 -8.61 -18.73 -0.12
C GLU A 143 -9.39 -17.84 -1.11
N ILE A 144 -8.72 -16.84 -1.71
CA ILE A 144 -9.33 -15.85 -2.62
C ILE A 144 -8.75 -16.08 -4.02
N ASP A 145 -9.54 -16.66 -4.90
CA ASP A 145 -9.17 -16.99 -6.29
C ASP A 145 -9.85 -16.10 -7.34
N ARG A 146 -10.89 -15.35 -6.94
CA ARG A 146 -11.69 -14.49 -7.81
C ARG A 146 -10.94 -13.24 -8.29
N ILE A 147 -10.01 -12.75 -7.48
CA ILE A 147 -9.20 -11.56 -7.74
C ILE A 147 -7.71 -11.86 -7.53
N ARG A 148 -6.85 -11.02 -8.04
CA ARG A 148 -5.40 -11.08 -7.77
C ARG A 148 -5.06 -10.20 -6.58
N ILE A 149 -4.11 -10.64 -5.75
CA ILE A 149 -3.62 -9.89 -4.60
C ILE A 149 -2.10 -9.91 -4.65
N ASN A 150 -1.49 -8.74 -4.78
CA ASN A 150 -0.04 -8.59 -4.87
C ASN A 150 0.42 -7.41 -3.99
N ALA A 151 1.71 -7.22 -3.86
CA ALA A 151 2.29 -6.02 -3.27
C ALA A 151 3.45 -5.47 -4.09
N VAL A 152 3.69 -4.17 -3.92
CA VAL A 152 4.97 -3.54 -4.25
C VAL A 152 5.74 -3.36 -2.96
N SER A 153 7.02 -3.72 -2.98
CA SER A 153 7.97 -3.60 -1.88
C SER A 153 9.05 -2.57 -2.26
N PRO A 154 8.80 -1.26 -2.01
CA PRO A 154 9.75 -0.22 -2.35
C PRO A 154 11.02 -0.31 -1.48
N GLY A 155 12.14 0.05 -2.09
CA GLY A 155 13.33 0.47 -1.37
C GLY A 155 13.23 1.94 -0.95
N TRP A 156 14.34 2.65 -0.96
CA TRP A 156 14.36 4.08 -0.75
C TRP A 156 13.68 4.81 -1.91
N VAL A 157 12.75 5.69 -1.57
CA VAL A 157 12.12 6.60 -2.55
C VAL A 157 12.90 7.91 -2.55
N ALA A 158 13.35 8.34 -3.73
CA ALA A 158 14.25 9.48 -3.89
C ALA A 158 13.73 10.76 -3.20
N GLU A 159 12.45 11.07 -3.37
CA GLU A 159 11.83 12.25 -2.75
C GLU A 159 11.73 12.14 -1.22
N THR A 160 11.59 10.93 -0.68
CA THR A 160 11.67 10.70 0.78
C THR A 160 13.07 10.96 1.29
N MET A 161 14.09 10.52 0.57
CA MET A 161 15.50 10.77 0.92
C MET A 161 15.79 12.27 0.93
N VAL A 162 15.35 13.01 -0.08
CA VAL A 162 15.47 14.49 -0.11
C VAL A 162 14.82 15.13 1.12
N ALA A 163 13.60 14.70 1.47
CA ALA A 163 12.89 15.21 2.64
C ALA A 163 13.63 14.93 3.97
N MET A 164 14.44 13.86 4.01
CA MET A 164 15.28 13.48 5.15
C MET A 164 16.68 14.11 5.10
N GLY A 165 16.99 14.93 4.09
CA GLY A 165 18.33 15.53 3.91
C GLY A 165 19.40 14.54 3.43
N MET A 166 18.99 13.43 2.83
CA MET A 166 19.87 12.40 2.29
C MET A 166 20.09 12.58 0.78
N ASP A 167 21.17 12.02 0.24
CA ASP A 167 21.41 11.96 -1.19
C ASP A 167 20.32 11.09 -1.87
N PRO A 168 19.54 11.62 -2.81
CA PRO A 168 18.49 10.86 -3.50
C PRO A 168 19.01 9.87 -4.55
N GLU A 169 20.29 9.92 -4.92
CA GLU A 169 20.83 9.15 -6.03
C GLU A 169 20.52 7.64 -5.96
N PRO A 170 20.64 6.95 -4.81
CA PRO A 170 20.32 5.53 -4.72
C PRO A 170 18.80 5.26 -4.63
N GLY A 171 17.97 6.29 -4.49
CA GLY A 171 16.53 6.16 -4.39
C GLY A 171 15.83 6.04 -5.75
N MET A 172 14.74 5.26 -5.80
CA MET A 172 13.86 5.20 -6.97
C MET A 172 12.88 6.40 -6.93
N PRO A 173 12.68 7.15 -8.02
CA PRO A 173 11.65 8.18 -8.10
C PRO A 173 10.25 7.63 -7.79
N ALA A 174 9.43 8.40 -7.08
CA ALA A 174 8.08 7.98 -6.68
C ALA A 174 7.19 7.58 -7.86
N ILE A 175 7.36 8.23 -9.02
CA ILE A 175 6.62 7.90 -10.23
C ILE A 175 7.01 6.51 -10.79
N GLU A 176 8.28 6.14 -10.69
CA GLU A 176 8.75 4.81 -11.11
C GLU A 176 8.24 3.74 -10.14
N VAL A 177 8.24 4.02 -8.82
CA VAL A 177 7.60 3.14 -7.83
C VAL A 177 6.12 2.95 -8.17
N ALA A 178 5.39 4.03 -8.48
CA ALA A 178 3.97 3.96 -8.86
C ALA A 178 3.75 3.17 -10.14
N GLN A 179 4.69 3.19 -11.10
CA GLN A 179 4.60 2.40 -12.33
C GLN A 179 4.55 0.89 -12.06
N HIS A 180 5.20 0.38 -11.00
CA HIS A 180 5.09 -1.03 -10.61
C HIS A 180 3.65 -1.43 -10.26
N TYR A 181 2.89 -0.54 -9.63
CA TYR A 181 1.46 -0.80 -9.34
C TYR A 181 0.63 -0.82 -10.62
N VAL A 182 0.88 0.13 -11.52
CA VAL A 182 0.16 0.21 -12.80
C VAL A 182 0.40 -1.05 -13.64
N ASN A 183 1.63 -1.55 -13.66
CA ASN A 183 1.97 -2.79 -14.36
C ASN A 183 1.19 -4.00 -13.81
N LEU A 184 0.84 -4.00 -12.51
CA LEU A 184 0.06 -5.06 -11.89
C LEU A 184 -1.43 -5.04 -12.27
N LEU A 185 -1.95 -4.01 -12.93
CA LEU A 185 -3.31 -4.01 -13.48
C LEU A 185 -3.52 -5.12 -14.50
N GLU A 186 -2.50 -5.40 -15.33
CA GLU A 186 -2.54 -6.39 -16.40
C GLU A 186 -1.72 -7.65 -16.08
N TYR A 187 -0.99 -7.66 -14.97
CA TYR A 187 -0.14 -8.79 -14.59
C TYR A 187 -1.01 -9.97 -14.12
N SER A 188 -0.78 -11.16 -14.67
CA SER A 188 -1.65 -12.32 -14.43
C SER A 188 -1.40 -13.07 -13.13
N ALA A 189 -0.20 -12.91 -12.52
CA ALA A 189 0.13 -13.62 -11.29
C ALA A 189 -0.53 -13.01 -10.04
N THR A 190 -0.65 -13.83 -9.01
CA THR A 190 -1.17 -13.46 -7.69
C THR A 190 -0.24 -13.98 -6.59
N GLY A 191 -0.21 -13.33 -5.44
CA GLY A 191 0.68 -13.69 -4.33
C GLY A 191 2.09 -13.13 -4.45
N GLU A 192 2.35 -12.29 -5.45
CA GLU A 192 3.68 -11.75 -5.73
C GLU A 192 3.98 -10.49 -4.92
N ILE A 193 5.24 -10.38 -4.50
CA ILE A 193 5.82 -9.18 -3.85
C ILE A 193 6.86 -8.61 -4.80
N ILE A 194 6.50 -7.54 -5.50
CA ILE A 194 7.36 -6.92 -6.51
C ILE A 194 8.31 -5.92 -5.86
N THR A 195 9.59 -6.23 -5.84
CA THR A 195 10.61 -5.31 -5.33
C THR A 195 10.80 -4.14 -6.29
N ALA A 196 10.68 -2.90 -5.76
CA ALA A 196 10.87 -1.66 -6.49
C ALA A 196 12.11 -0.93 -5.96
N VAL A 197 13.25 -1.24 -6.54
CA VAL A 197 14.58 -0.65 -6.21
C VAL A 197 15.27 -0.19 -7.48
N LYS A 198 16.15 0.82 -7.33
CA LYS A 198 16.98 1.33 -8.43
C LYS A 198 18.16 0.39 -8.69
#